data_9088cfda69a3d707d8ebbbeee60994b3
#
_entry.id   9088cfda69a3d707d8ebbbeee60994b3
#
_cell.length_a   1.000
_cell.length_b   1.000
_cell.length_c   1.000
_cell.angle_alpha   90.00
_cell.angle_beta   90.00
_cell.angle_gamma   90.00
#
_symmetry.space_group_name_H-M   'P 1'
#
loop_
_entity.id
_entity.type
_entity.pdbx_description
1 polymer ?
#
loop_
_entity_poly.entity_id
_entity_poly.type
_entity_poly.pdbx_seq_one_letter_code
_entity_poly.pdbx_strand_id
1 'polypeptide(L)'
;MSAPQSKPSNTSLSNTQARDMASLLHPFTNLTVLRQTGPLVVDRGKGVFVYGADGKDYLEAMGGLWCTALGWGEEELVEAAAEQMRKLPFAHIFGGKSHEPGIALAEKLKEMAPFPVGKVFFANSGSEANDSQIKLMWYAANARGQKARKKIIARDRAYHGVTLASSSLTGLDAFHKSFDLPFNFTVRADCAHYYRGGRDGESQEQYSARLAAELEATILREGPDTIAAMFVEAVMGAGGAMVPPKGYFEAITQVLDKYGIYLVDDEVICGFGRTGNAFGCQTYNYQPDSMSIAKALSSAYLPISAVLLSPELVEIIEEEAVRIGGLWHAFTYSAHPVSAAVALKTLELYERRDTFGHVRKVAPHFLKRLTALRDHPLVAEADGVGLIGAVELSPDKKNRRNFEPARGVGARCNQFCQEEGIIVRALLSDRIALCPPLVIRENEIDEMFDRFTRGLDKTLDWVKAEGLF
;
A
#
# COMPACT_ATOMS: atom_id res chain seq x y z
N MET A 1 29.89 3.84 25.20
CA MET A 1 29.47 5.10 25.83
C MET A 1 28.01 5.31 25.48
N SER A 2 27.15 5.31 26.48
CA SER A 2 25.70 5.47 26.32
C SER A 2 25.38 6.91 25.89
N ALA A 3 24.57 7.06 24.81
CA ALA A 3 24.08 8.35 24.35
C ALA A 3 23.31 9.08 25.48
N PRO A 4 23.37 10.40 25.56
CA PRO A 4 22.63 11.15 26.56
C PRO A 4 21.13 11.02 26.30
N GLN A 5 20.42 10.40 27.23
CA GLN A 5 18.96 10.36 27.23
C GLN A 5 18.44 11.78 27.52
N SER A 6 17.79 12.38 26.53
CA SER A 6 16.96 13.57 26.78
C SER A 6 15.96 13.25 27.88
N LYS A 7 15.90 14.05 28.94
CA LYS A 7 14.94 13.85 30.03
C LYS A 7 13.52 13.84 29.44
N PRO A 8 12.69 12.85 29.77
CA PRO A 8 11.31 12.82 29.33
C PRO A 8 10.59 14.05 29.93
N SER A 9 9.82 14.78 29.11
CA SER A 9 8.86 15.74 29.61
C SER A 9 7.86 14.97 30.46
N ASN A 10 7.72 15.34 31.70
CA ASN A 10 6.86 14.72 32.71
C ASN A 10 5.39 15.11 32.46
N THR A 11 4.88 14.86 31.24
CA THR A 11 3.45 14.98 30.92
C THR A 11 2.79 13.69 31.39
N SER A 12 1.95 13.78 32.42
CA SER A 12 1.14 12.65 32.87
C SER A 12 0.21 12.24 31.72
N LEU A 13 0.22 10.92 31.39
CA LEU A 13 -0.70 10.35 30.41
C LEU A 13 -2.15 10.62 30.80
N SER A 14 -3.02 10.91 29.84
CA SER A 14 -4.47 10.97 30.09
C SER A 14 -5.00 9.59 30.51
N ASN A 15 -6.16 9.54 31.14
CA ASN A 15 -6.78 8.26 31.55
C ASN A 15 -6.97 7.32 30.34
N THR A 16 -7.38 7.85 29.18
CA THR A 16 -7.55 7.06 27.95
C THR A 16 -6.23 6.50 27.47
N GLN A 17 -5.15 7.29 27.43
CA GLN A 17 -3.80 6.85 27.08
C GLN A 17 -3.29 5.76 28.05
N ALA A 18 -3.52 5.91 29.36
CA ALA A 18 -3.12 4.93 30.35
C ALA A 18 -3.84 3.59 30.15
N ARG A 19 -5.15 3.62 29.87
CA ARG A 19 -5.95 2.41 29.59
C ARG A 19 -5.52 1.74 28.29
N ASP A 20 -5.22 2.51 27.24
CA ASP A 20 -4.69 2.03 25.98
C ASP A 20 -3.37 1.28 26.18
N MET A 21 -2.41 1.91 26.84
CA MET A 21 -1.10 1.36 27.14
C MET A 21 -1.17 0.06 28.00
N ALA A 22 -2.20 -0.07 28.82
CA ALA A 22 -2.41 -1.26 29.65
C ALA A 22 -3.07 -2.42 28.88
N SER A 23 -3.78 -2.16 27.76
CA SER A 23 -4.69 -3.13 27.14
C SER A 23 -4.35 -3.46 25.68
N LEU A 24 -3.73 -2.57 24.92
CA LEU A 24 -3.48 -2.75 23.49
C LEU A 24 -2.01 -3.02 23.19
N LEU A 25 -1.76 -4.04 22.36
CA LEU A 25 -0.46 -4.27 21.75
C LEU A 25 -0.41 -3.52 20.40
N HIS A 26 0.26 -2.38 20.39
CA HIS A 26 0.36 -1.54 19.19
C HIS A 26 1.21 -2.18 18.09
N PRO A 27 0.63 -2.43 16.90
CA PRO A 27 1.37 -2.96 15.76
C PRO A 27 2.25 -1.86 15.13
N PHE A 28 3.33 -2.25 14.44
CA PHE A 28 4.23 -1.35 13.71
C PHE A 28 4.75 -0.16 14.54
N THR A 29 4.92 -0.31 15.83
CA THR A 29 5.19 0.78 16.77
C THR A 29 6.46 0.51 17.57
N ASN A 30 7.30 1.54 17.72
CA ASN A 30 8.38 1.50 18.71
C ASN A 30 7.79 1.63 20.12
N LEU A 31 7.65 0.50 20.81
CA LEU A 31 7.01 0.44 22.13
C LEU A 31 7.76 1.23 23.21
N THR A 32 9.08 1.44 23.04
CA THR A 32 9.86 2.27 23.98
C THR A 32 9.46 3.73 23.87
N VAL A 33 9.35 4.24 22.63
CA VAL A 33 8.90 5.62 22.37
C VAL A 33 7.45 5.78 22.82
N LEU A 34 6.58 4.84 22.46
CA LEU A 34 5.16 4.89 22.84
C LEU A 34 4.95 4.99 24.35
N ARG A 35 5.75 4.24 25.14
CA ARG A 35 5.70 4.32 26.62
C ARG A 35 6.07 5.70 27.16
N GLN A 36 6.88 6.46 26.43
CA GLN A 36 7.31 7.80 26.84
C GLN A 36 6.33 8.90 26.43
N THR A 37 5.74 8.78 25.24
CA THR A 37 4.90 9.82 24.64
C THR A 37 3.39 9.58 24.82
N GLY A 38 2.98 8.33 25.03
CA GLY A 38 1.60 7.90 24.89
C GLY A 38 1.13 7.88 23.42
N PRO A 39 -0.02 7.24 23.13
CA PRO A 39 -0.61 7.24 21.79
C PRO A 39 -1.34 8.55 21.48
N LEU A 40 -1.42 8.90 20.19
CA LEU A 40 -2.41 9.86 19.70
C LEU A 40 -3.79 9.16 19.71
N VAL A 41 -4.67 9.59 20.60
CA VAL A 41 -6.04 9.08 20.67
C VAL A 41 -6.91 9.88 19.70
N VAL A 42 -7.33 9.27 18.61
CA VAL A 42 -8.25 9.85 17.61
C VAL A 42 -9.68 9.60 18.09
N ASP A 43 -10.50 10.65 18.14
CA ASP A 43 -11.88 10.62 18.62
C ASP A 43 -12.90 10.60 17.47
N ARG A 44 -12.72 11.45 16.47
CA ARG A 44 -13.62 11.60 15.33
C ARG A 44 -12.91 12.05 14.07
N GLY A 45 -13.58 11.95 12.91
CA GLY A 45 -13.06 12.42 11.63
C GLY A 45 -14.12 13.13 10.80
N LYS A 46 -13.68 14.06 9.92
CA LYS A 46 -14.54 14.71 8.94
C LYS A 46 -13.73 15.20 7.74
N GLY A 47 -14.13 14.82 6.52
CA GLY A 47 -13.41 15.17 5.31
C GLY A 47 -11.98 14.64 5.34
N VAL A 48 -10.98 15.49 5.25
CA VAL A 48 -9.56 15.14 5.31
C VAL A 48 -8.93 15.30 6.69
N PHE A 49 -9.72 15.61 7.71
CA PHE A 49 -9.25 15.85 9.07
C PHE A 49 -9.69 14.75 10.03
N VAL A 50 -8.82 14.43 10.98
CA VAL A 50 -9.17 13.71 12.20
C VAL A 50 -8.94 14.61 13.41
N TYR A 51 -9.65 14.33 14.50
CA TYR A 51 -9.62 15.13 15.71
C TYR A 51 -9.18 14.26 16.88
N GLY A 52 -8.16 14.71 17.56
CA GLY A 52 -7.64 14.05 18.75
C GLY A 52 -8.54 14.27 19.98
N ALA A 53 -8.46 13.35 20.92
CA ALA A 53 -9.07 13.51 22.24
C ALA A 53 -8.47 14.68 23.04
N ASP A 54 -7.36 15.23 22.59
CA ASP A 54 -6.73 16.48 23.09
C ASP A 54 -7.40 17.75 22.53
N GLY A 55 -8.41 17.61 21.67
CA GLY A 55 -9.16 18.71 21.06
C GLY A 55 -8.50 19.33 19.82
N LYS A 56 -7.32 18.85 19.40
CA LYS A 56 -6.63 19.34 18.21
C LYS A 56 -7.18 18.69 16.95
N ASP A 57 -7.11 19.42 15.83
CA ASP A 57 -7.32 18.91 14.50
C ASP A 57 -5.98 18.46 13.88
N TYR A 58 -6.05 17.39 13.12
CA TYR A 58 -4.93 16.86 12.36
C TYR A 58 -5.38 16.65 10.91
N LEU A 59 -4.69 17.33 9.98
CA LEU A 59 -4.83 17.02 8.57
C LEU A 59 -4.18 15.66 8.31
N GLU A 60 -4.99 14.70 7.84
CA GLU A 60 -4.55 13.32 7.69
C GLU A 60 -3.98 13.12 6.29
N ALA A 61 -2.66 13.32 6.16
CA ALA A 61 -1.95 13.26 4.88
C ALA A 61 -1.57 11.82 4.47
N MET A 62 -2.14 10.80 5.14
CA MET A 62 -1.93 9.39 4.81
C MET A 62 -3.21 8.65 4.44
N GLY A 63 -4.37 9.34 4.43
CA GLY A 63 -5.66 8.69 4.19
C GLY A 63 -5.88 7.53 5.15
N GLY A 64 -5.70 7.73 6.45
CA GLY A 64 -5.62 6.69 7.46
C GLY A 64 -4.36 5.84 7.28
N LEU A 65 -4.50 4.70 6.64
CA LEU A 65 -3.38 3.84 6.24
C LEU A 65 -3.47 3.54 4.73
N TRP A 66 -3.40 4.59 3.89
CA TRP A 66 -3.52 4.52 2.42
C TRP A 66 -4.93 4.06 1.96
N CYS A 67 -6.00 4.31 2.74
CA CYS A 67 -7.25 3.58 2.57
C CYS A 67 -8.53 4.44 2.60
N THR A 68 -8.55 5.57 3.33
CA THR A 68 -9.75 6.40 3.50
C THR A 68 -9.91 7.38 2.34
N ALA A 69 -10.24 6.84 1.16
CA ALA A 69 -10.24 7.59 -0.11
C ALA A 69 -11.30 8.70 -0.16
N LEU A 70 -12.51 8.45 0.35
CA LEU A 70 -13.60 9.43 0.44
C LEU A 70 -13.53 10.30 1.70
N GLY A 71 -12.49 10.14 2.54
CA GLY A 71 -12.38 10.83 3.81
C GLY A 71 -13.32 10.26 4.88
N TRP A 72 -13.45 11.01 5.97
CA TRP A 72 -14.26 10.65 7.13
C TRP A 72 -15.62 11.34 7.10
N GLY A 73 -16.62 10.71 7.73
CA GLY A 73 -17.96 11.26 7.87
C GLY A 73 -18.79 11.19 6.58
N GLU A 74 -18.58 10.16 5.75
CA GLU A 74 -19.38 9.91 4.55
C GLU A 74 -20.66 9.18 4.92
N GLU A 75 -21.74 9.92 5.12
CA GLU A 75 -23.04 9.41 5.60
C GLU A 75 -23.66 8.37 4.66
N GLU A 76 -23.47 8.49 3.34
CA GLU A 76 -24.00 7.50 2.41
C GLU A 76 -23.41 6.11 2.59
N LEU A 77 -22.14 6.02 3.02
CA LEU A 77 -21.51 4.73 3.37
C LEU A 77 -22.02 4.18 4.69
N VAL A 78 -22.29 5.06 5.67
CA VAL A 78 -22.88 4.68 6.97
C VAL A 78 -24.27 4.11 6.75
N GLU A 79 -25.13 4.78 5.96
CA GLU A 79 -26.50 4.31 5.70
C GLU A 79 -26.50 3.01 4.87
N ALA A 80 -25.64 2.88 3.86
CA ALA A 80 -25.50 1.63 3.11
C ALA A 80 -25.16 0.44 4.02
N ALA A 81 -24.31 0.64 5.01
CA ALA A 81 -24.01 -0.37 6.02
C ALA A 81 -25.23 -0.67 6.89
N ALA A 82 -25.91 0.36 7.39
CA ALA A 82 -27.07 0.23 8.27
C ALA A 82 -28.24 -0.47 7.57
N GLU A 83 -28.56 -0.10 6.34
CA GLU A 83 -29.61 -0.73 5.53
C GLU A 83 -29.32 -2.21 5.29
N GLN A 84 -28.07 -2.54 4.89
CA GLN A 84 -27.72 -3.92 4.64
C GLN A 84 -27.68 -4.75 5.94
N MET A 85 -27.25 -4.18 7.07
CA MET A 85 -27.31 -4.85 8.37
C MET A 85 -28.74 -5.16 8.79
N ARG A 86 -29.71 -4.26 8.56
CA ARG A 86 -31.14 -4.51 8.84
C ARG A 86 -31.70 -5.63 7.96
N LYS A 87 -31.28 -5.69 6.67
CA LYS A 87 -31.78 -6.64 5.68
C LYS A 87 -31.15 -8.03 5.86
N LEU A 88 -29.83 -8.12 5.90
CA LEU A 88 -29.08 -9.37 6.01
C LEU A 88 -27.68 -9.05 6.56
N PRO A 89 -27.44 -9.19 7.88
CA PRO A 89 -26.17 -8.83 8.50
C PRO A 89 -25.04 -9.78 8.10
N PHE A 90 -25.37 -11.07 7.86
CA PHE A 90 -24.39 -12.07 7.46
C PHE A 90 -25.04 -13.21 6.66
N ALA A 91 -24.32 -13.64 5.62
CA ALA A 91 -24.49 -14.94 4.96
C ALA A 91 -23.13 -15.33 4.36
N HIS A 92 -22.75 -16.60 4.50
CA HIS A 92 -21.54 -17.12 3.87
C HIS A 92 -21.85 -17.59 2.42
N ILE A 93 -20.83 -17.63 1.57
CA ILE A 93 -20.95 -18.05 0.17
C ILE A 93 -20.48 -19.50 -0.06
N PHE A 94 -20.35 -20.34 0.99
CA PHE A 94 -19.91 -21.72 0.91
C PHE A 94 -21.06 -22.65 0.54
N GLY A 95 -20.72 -23.78 -0.12
CA GLY A 95 -21.69 -24.83 -0.41
C GLY A 95 -22.84 -24.36 -1.31
N GLY A 96 -22.55 -23.53 -2.30
CA GLY A 96 -23.53 -23.06 -3.30
C GLY A 96 -24.50 -21.98 -2.79
N LYS A 97 -24.22 -21.32 -1.66
CA LYS A 97 -24.97 -20.17 -1.19
C LYS A 97 -24.40 -18.88 -1.80
N SER A 98 -25.23 -17.84 -1.91
CA SER A 98 -24.83 -16.53 -2.39
C SER A 98 -25.80 -15.44 -1.86
N HIS A 99 -25.50 -14.19 -2.16
CA HIS A 99 -26.32 -13.04 -1.81
C HIS A 99 -26.06 -11.87 -2.77
N GLU A 100 -27.08 -11.05 -3.01
CA GLU A 100 -27.09 -9.98 -3.99
C GLU A 100 -25.89 -9.01 -3.87
N PRO A 101 -25.53 -8.44 -2.68
CA PRO A 101 -24.39 -7.51 -2.60
C PRO A 101 -23.07 -8.10 -3.07
N GLY A 102 -22.81 -9.39 -2.81
CA GLY A 102 -21.58 -10.07 -3.25
C GLY A 102 -21.56 -10.28 -4.77
N ILE A 103 -22.72 -10.66 -5.36
CA ILE A 103 -22.86 -10.83 -6.81
C ILE A 103 -22.64 -9.49 -7.52
N ALA A 104 -23.41 -8.47 -7.14
CA ALA A 104 -23.33 -7.14 -7.76
C ALA A 104 -21.94 -6.51 -7.63
N LEU A 105 -21.26 -6.69 -6.49
CA LEU A 105 -19.87 -6.21 -6.32
C LEU A 105 -18.92 -6.95 -7.26
N ALA A 106 -19.06 -8.27 -7.42
CA ALA A 106 -18.20 -9.02 -8.35
C ALA A 106 -18.40 -8.57 -9.80
N GLU A 107 -19.66 -8.34 -10.22
CA GLU A 107 -19.99 -7.81 -11.55
C GLU A 107 -19.40 -6.42 -11.76
N LYS A 108 -19.55 -5.52 -10.78
CA LYS A 108 -19.00 -4.16 -10.86
C LYS A 108 -17.48 -4.15 -10.94
N LEU A 109 -16.80 -5.00 -10.19
CA LEU A 109 -15.33 -5.12 -10.24
C LEU A 109 -14.86 -5.68 -11.59
N LYS A 110 -15.58 -6.63 -12.19
CA LYS A 110 -15.28 -7.14 -13.53
C LYS A 110 -15.44 -6.05 -14.60
N GLU A 111 -16.50 -5.21 -14.49
CA GLU A 111 -16.72 -4.08 -15.39
C GLU A 111 -15.59 -3.03 -15.32
N MET A 112 -15.12 -2.74 -14.11
CA MET A 112 -14.09 -1.70 -13.87
C MET A 112 -12.67 -2.16 -14.19
N ALA A 113 -12.39 -3.46 -14.17
CA ALA A 113 -11.05 -3.99 -14.32
C ALA A 113 -10.46 -3.65 -15.70
N PRO A 114 -9.16 -3.28 -15.79
CA PRO A 114 -8.51 -2.91 -17.05
C PRO A 114 -8.03 -4.11 -17.88
N PHE A 115 -8.37 -5.30 -17.45
CA PHE A 115 -8.06 -6.57 -18.15
C PHE A 115 -9.26 -7.51 -18.05
N PRO A 116 -9.37 -8.53 -18.92
CA PRO A 116 -10.44 -9.52 -18.85
C PRO A 116 -10.44 -10.26 -17.51
N VAL A 117 -11.53 -10.15 -16.75
CA VAL A 117 -11.70 -10.86 -15.48
C VAL A 117 -12.72 -11.97 -15.63
N GLY A 118 -12.31 -13.21 -15.40
CA GLY A 118 -13.20 -14.37 -15.39
C GLY A 118 -14.07 -14.40 -14.14
N LYS A 119 -13.44 -14.41 -12.95
CA LYS A 119 -14.14 -14.42 -11.65
C LYS A 119 -13.40 -13.59 -10.60
N VAL A 120 -14.14 -13.24 -9.53
CA VAL A 120 -13.66 -12.51 -8.37
C VAL A 120 -13.70 -13.44 -7.16
N PHE A 121 -12.58 -13.55 -6.44
CA PHE A 121 -12.48 -14.25 -5.16
C PHE A 121 -12.36 -13.23 -4.03
N PHE A 122 -13.28 -13.25 -3.07
CA PHE A 122 -13.31 -12.29 -1.97
C PHE A 122 -12.56 -12.75 -0.73
N ALA A 123 -11.88 -11.80 -0.07
CA ALA A 123 -11.22 -11.94 1.22
C ALA A 123 -11.50 -10.69 2.07
N ASN A 124 -10.78 -10.50 3.19
CA ASN A 124 -11.08 -9.42 4.13
C ASN A 124 -9.94 -8.39 4.27
N SER A 125 -8.76 -8.74 3.82
CA SER A 125 -7.56 -7.88 3.87
C SER A 125 -6.67 -8.09 2.65
N GLY A 126 -5.82 -7.08 2.33
CA GLY A 126 -4.82 -7.23 1.27
C GLY A 126 -3.85 -8.40 1.51
N SER A 127 -3.52 -8.68 2.78
CA SER A 127 -2.66 -9.82 3.13
C SER A 127 -3.33 -11.15 2.79
N GLU A 128 -4.63 -11.32 3.10
CA GLU A 128 -5.39 -12.51 2.72
C GLU A 128 -5.58 -12.62 1.20
N ALA A 129 -5.77 -11.50 0.50
CA ALA A 129 -5.83 -11.49 -0.96
C ALA A 129 -4.51 -12.01 -1.56
N ASN A 130 -3.37 -11.50 -1.10
CA ASN A 130 -2.05 -11.91 -1.59
C ASN A 130 -1.68 -13.35 -1.20
N ASP A 131 -2.04 -13.82 0.00
CA ASP A 131 -1.91 -15.24 0.37
C ASP A 131 -2.78 -16.14 -0.54
N SER A 132 -3.98 -15.68 -0.86
CA SER A 132 -4.86 -16.39 -1.82
C SER A 132 -4.25 -16.43 -3.21
N GLN A 133 -3.67 -15.33 -3.69
CA GLN A 133 -2.94 -15.29 -4.97
C GLN A 133 -1.83 -16.36 -5.01
N ILE A 134 -0.97 -16.41 -4.00
CA ILE A 134 0.12 -17.41 -3.93
C ILE A 134 -0.47 -18.83 -4.01
N LYS A 135 -1.52 -19.12 -3.23
CA LYS A 135 -2.18 -20.43 -3.23
C LYS A 135 -2.82 -20.75 -4.57
N LEU A 136 -3.46 -19.79 -5.23
CA LEU A 136 -4.10 -19.98 -6.52
C LEU A 136 -3.06 -20.18 -7.64
N MET A 137 -1.92 -19.49 -7.62
CA MET A 137 -0.81 -19.74 -8.53
C MET A 137 -0.23 -21.16 -8.35
N TRP A 138 -0.07 -21.61 -7.11
CA TRP A 138 0.37 -22.99 -6.84
C TRP A 138 -0.68 -24.02 -7.26
N TYR A 139 -1.96 -23.71 -7.05
CA TYR A 139 -3.07 -24.57 -7.45
C TYR A 139 -3.11 -24.73 -8.98
N ALA A 140 -3.01 -23.63 -9.72
CA ALA A 140 -2.96 -23.65 -11.18
C ALA A 140 -1.73 -24.40 -11.72
N ALA A 141 -0.55 -24.19 -11.12
CA ALA A 141 0.66 -24.93 -11.47
C ALA A 141 0.50 -26.45 -11.24
N ASN A 142 -0.11 -26.86 -10.13
CA ASN A 142 -0.39 -28.27 -9.84
C ASN A 142 -1.39 -28.87 -10.83
N ALA A 143 -2.47 -28.15 -11.16
CA ALA A 143 -3.47 -28.56 -12.15
C ALA A 143 -2.85 -28.85 -13.51
N ARG A 144 -1.87 -28.04 -13.92
CA ARG A 144 -1.10 -28.23 -15.16
C ARG A 144 0.02 -29.27 -15.07
N GLY A 145 0.18 -29.95 -13.94
CA GLY A 145 1.27 -30.90 -13.72
C GLY A 145 2.64 -30.26 -13.49
N GLN A 146 2.73 -28.95 -13.39
CA GLN A 146 3.97 -28.17 -13.20
C GLN A 146 4.35 -28.08 -11.70
N LYS A 147 4.53 -29.22 -11.05
CA LYS A 147 4.73 -29.32 -9.61
C LYS A 147 5.93 -28.54 -9.07
N ALA A 148 6.94 -28.29 -9.90
CA ALA A 148 8.12 -27.51 -9.53
C ALA A 148 7.86 -26.00 -9.48
N ARG A 149 6.84 -25.47 -10.16
CA ARG A 149 6.48 -24.04 -10.22
C ARG A 149 5.88 -23.57 -8.91
N LYS A 150 6.74 -23.20 -7.95
CA LYS A 150 6.33 -22.74 -6.61
C LYS A 150 7.00 -21.44 -6.20
N LYS A 151 8.10 -21.06 -6.85
CA LYS A 151 8.78 -19.81 -6.51
C LYS A 151 7.96 -18.60 -6.96
N ILE A 152 7.99 -17.57 -6.13
CA ILE A 152 7.34 -16.28 -6.39
C ILE A 152 8.40 -15.19 -6.33
N ILE A 153 8.48 -14.37 -7.37
CA ILE A 153 9.36 -13.21 -7.41
C ILE A 153 8.65 -12.02 -6.76
N ALA A 154 9.35 -11.30 -5.87
CA ALA A 154 8.94 -10.02 -5.32
C ALA A 154 10.13 -9.08 -5.23
N ARG A 155 9.90 -7.78 -5.39
CA ARG A 155 10.99 -6.78 -5.36
C ARG A 155 11.51 -6.57 -3.94
N ASP A 156 12.78 -6.24 -3.82
CA ASP A 156 13.31 -5.66 -2.61
C ASP A 156 12.54 -4.38 -2.26
N ARG A 157 12.27 -4.17 -0.99
CA ARG A 157 11.45 -3.09 -0.45
C ARG A 157 9.95 -3.16 -0.80
N ALA A 158 9.47 -4.15 -1.55
CA ALA A 158 8.03 -4.34 -1.76
C ALA A 158 7.30 -4.63 -0.44
N TYR A 159 5.99 -4.34 -0.43
CA TYR A 159 5.11 -4.71 0.69
C TYR A 159 3.85 -5.39 0.16
N HIS A 160 3.68 -6.66 0.52
CA HIS A 160 2.56 -7.47 0.05
C HIS A 160 1.67 -8.02 1.18
N GLY A 161 1.98 -7.70 2.43
CA GLY A 161 1.16 -8.13 3.57
C GLY A 161 1.96 -8.61 4.77
N VAL A 162 1.25 -9.16 5.76
CA VAL A 162 1.78 -9.59 7.08
C VAL A 162 1.37 -11.00 7.49
N THR A 163 0.56 -11.72 6.70
CA THR A 163 0.37 -13.16 6.86
C THR A 163 1.64 -13.89 6.44
N LEU A 164 1.84 -15.12 6.86
CA LEU A 164 3.13 -15.82 6.69
C LEU A 164 3.63 -15.83 5.24
N ALA A 165 2.75 -16.09 4.27
CA ALA A 165 3.16 -16.17 2.88
C ALA A 165 3.33 -14.77 2.27
N SER A 166 2.39 -13.85 2.46
CA SER A 166 2.50 -12.48 1.93
C SER A 166 3.63 -11.68 2.59
N SER A 167 3.90 -11.91 3.89
CA SER A 167 5.06 -11.33 4.58
C SER A 167 6.39 -11.85 4.02
N SER A 168 6.43 -13.10 3.56
CA SER A 168 7.61 -13.62 2.86
C SER A 168 7.90 -12.86 1.57
N LEU A 169 6.87 -12.38 0.86
CA LEU A 169 7.03 -11.53 -0.33
C LEU A 169 7.40 -10.09 0.01
N THR A 170 7.04 -9.59 1.20
CA THR A 170 7.45 -8.26 1.66
C THR A 170 8.97 -8.18 1.73
N GLY A 171 9.57 -7.22 1.03
CA GLY A 171 11.03 -7.03 0.92
C GLY A 171 11.59 -6.06 1.96
N LEU A 172 11.09 -6.12 3.19
CA LEU A 172 11.45 -5.24 4.31
C LEU A 172 11.91 -6.10 5.49
N ASP A 173 13.18 -6.10 5.81
CA ASP A 173 13.82 -6.97 6.83
C ASP A 173 13.14 -6.94 8.19
N ALA A 174 12.59 -5.80 8.59
CA ALA A 174 11.89 -5.65 9.87
C ALA A 174 10.69 -6.59 10.01
N PHE A 175 10.08 -7.02 8.89
CA PHE A 175 8.94 -7.94 8.85
C PHE A 175 9.34 -9.41 8.94
N HIS A 176 10.62 -9.70 8.83
CA HIS A 176 11.16 -11.06 8.85
C HIS A 176 11.83 -11.40 10.18
N LYS A 177 12.52 -10.41 10.78
CA LYS A 177 13.23 -10.59 12.04
C LYS A 177 12.29 -11.11 13.14
N SER A 178 12.69 -12.16 13.82
CA SER A 178 11.94 -12.82 14.90
C SER A 178 10.63 -13.50 14.48
N PHE A 179 10.36 -13.64 13.16
CA PHE A 179 9.21 -14.34 12.59
C PHE A 179 9.62 -15.54 11.73
N ASP A 180 10.90 -15.85 11.64
CA ASP A 180 11.47 -16.94 10.85
C ASP A 180 11.12 -16.87 9.35
N LEU A 181 11.13 -15.65 8.80
CA LEU A 181 10.81 -15.35 7.40
C LEU A 181 12.06 -14.79 6.67
N PRO A 182 12.08 -14.78 5.33
CA PRO A 182 11.06 -15.28 4.41
C PRO A 182 11.12 -16.80 4.20
N PHE A 183 10.04 -17.39 3.70
CA PHE A 183 10.05 -18.77 3.22
C PHE A 183 10.85 -18.92 1.92
N ASN A 184 11.36 -20.12 1.69
CA ASN A 184 12.27 -20.46 0.57
C ASN A 184 11.64 -20.42 -0.82
N PHE A 185 10.32 -20.23 -0.94
CA PHE A 185 9.67 -20.03 -2.23
C PHE A 185 9.82 -18.59 -2.76
N THR A 186 10.31 -17.66 -1.94
CA THR A 186 10.48 -16.26 -2.32
C THR A 186 11.79 -16.03 -3.05
N VAL A 187 11.72 -15.38 -4.21
CA VAL A 187 12.87 -14.92 -5.00
C VAL A 187 12.86 -13.39 -5.00
N ARG A 188 14.01 -12.75 -4.79
CA ARG A 188 14.13 -11.30 -4.81
C ARG A 188 14.56 -10.78 -6.17
N ALA A 189 13.87 -9.72 -6.62
CA ALA A 189 14.27 -8.87 -7.71
C ALA A 189 14.63 -7.48 -7.18
N ASP A 190 15.46 -6.74 -7.90
CA ASP A 190 15.92 -5.43 -7.47
C ASP A 190 14.79 -4.40 -7.33
N CYS A 191 14.96 -3.47 -6.41
CA CYS A 191 14.06 -2.35 -6.18
C CYS A 191 14.12 -1.35 -7.34
N ALA A 192 12.97 -1.04 -7.94
CA ALA A 192 12.86 -0.09 -9.05
C ALA A 192 12.86 1.38 -8.58
N HIS A 193 13.91 1.80 -7.87
CA HIS A 193 14.07 3.16 -7.32
C HIS A 193 15.20 3.90 -8.03
N TYR A 194 14.87 4.69 -9.05
CA TYR A 194 15.87 5.34 -9.91
C TYR A 194 16.81 6.27 -9.14
N TYR A 195 16.32 7.07 -8.20
CA TYR A 195 17.16 7.96 -7.40
C TYR A 195 18.33 7.23 -6.71
N ARG A 196 18.09 6.02 -6.20
CA ARG A 196 19.10 5.23 -5.48
C ARG A 196 19.84 4.22 -6.36
N GLY A 197 19.15 3.62 -7.32
CA GLY A 197 19.67 2.54 -8.16
C GLY A 197 20.25 2.98 -9.49
N GLY A 198 19.91 4.20 -9.96
CA GLY A 198 20.44 4.75 -11.22
C GLY A 198 21.93 5.09 -11.11
N ARG A 199 22.70 4.77 -12.17
CA ARG A 199 24.13 5.08 -12.31
C ARG A 199 24.29 6.51 -12.87
N ASP A 200 25.47 7.09 -12.66
CA ASP A 200 25.75 8.42 -13.23
C ASP A 200 25.66 8.42 -14.76
N GLY A 201 24.83 9.30 -15.30
CA GLY A 201 24.56 9.39 -16.73
C GLY A 201 23.58 8.36 -17.31
N GLU A 202 23.10 7.41 -16.50
CA GLU A 202 22.08 6.43 -16.91
C GLU A 202 20.70 7.10 -16.99
N SER A 203 19.97 6.96 -18.12
CA SER A 203 18.58 7.41 -18.20
C SER A 203 17.65 6.47 -17.45
N GLN A 204 16.40 6.90 -17.17
CA GLN A 204 15.40 6.03 -16.54
C GLN A 204 15.09 4.81 -17.40
N GLU A 205 15.03 4.95 -18.71
CA GLU A 205 14.80 3.87 -19.67
C GLU A 205 15.96 2.88 -19.70
N GLN A 206 17.21 3.36 -19.63
CA GLN A 206 18.39 2.51 -19.53
C GLN A 206 18.43 1.73 -18.19
N TYR A 207 18.06 2.41 -17.11
CA TYR A 207 17.92 1.77 -15.81
C TYR A 207 16.83 0.67 -15.82
N SER A 208 15.68 0.94 -16.44
CA SER A 208 14.60 -0.05 -16.59
C SER A 208 15.05 -1.26 -17.42
N ALA A 209 15.76 -1.04 -18.52
CA ALA A 209 16.33 -2.13 -19.33
C ALA A 209 17.34 -2.97 -18.54
N ARG A 210 18.17 -2.33 -17.70
CA ARG A 210 19.11 -3.04 -16.83
C ARG A 210 18.38 -3.87 -15.77
N LEU A 211 17.35 -3.33 -15.11
CA LEU A 211 16.53 -4.08 -14.14
C LEU A 211 15.86 -5.29 -14.79
N ALA A 212 15.38 -5.17 -16.03
CA ALA A 212 14.80 -6.29 -16.76
C ALA A 212 15.86 -7.37 -17.10
N ALA A 213 17.06 -6.98 -17.48
CA ALA A 213 18.16 -7.93 -17.71
C ALA A 213 18.60 -8.64 -16.42
N GLU A 214 18.63 -7.93 -15.28
CA GLU A 214 18.91 -8.50 -13.96
C GLU A 214 17.79 -9.46 -13.49
N LEU A 215 16.52 -9.12 -13.79
CA LEU A 215 15.38 -10.00 -13.57
C LEU A 215 15.51 -11.29 -14.41
N GLU A 216 15.83 -11.17 -15.71
CA GLU A 216 16.03 -12.32 -16.58
C GLU A 216 17.16 -13.23 -16.10
N ALA A 217 18.31 -12.65 -15.71
CA ALA A 217 19.41 -13.40 -15.12
C ALA A 217 19.00 -14.14 -13.85
N THR A 218 18.16 -13.52 -13.02
CA THR A 218 17.61 -14.15 -11.82
C THR A 218 16.67 -15.30 -12.17
N ILE A 219 15.78 -15.15 -13.15
CA ILE A 219 14.88 -16.20 -13.63
C ILE A 219 15.68 -17.40 -14.14
N LEU A 220 16.72 -17.16 -14.95
CA LEU A 220 17.59 -18.22 -15.48
C LEU A 220 18.36 -18.95 -14.37
N ARG A 221 18.85 -18.22 -13.37
CA ARG A 221 19.57 -18.81 -12.22
C ARG A 221 18.66 -19.67 -11.35
N GLU A 222 17.44 -19.23 -11.12
CA GLU A 222 16.45 -19.93 -10.28
C GLU A 222 15.81 -21.13 -11.01
N GLY A 223 15.87 -21.16 -12.32
CA GLY A 223 15.20 -22.11 -13.21
C GLY A 223 13.80 -21.66 -13.59
N PRO A 224 13.56 -21.24 -14.84
CA PRO A 224 12.27 -20.69 -15.30
C PRO A 224 11.06 -21.55 -14.95
N ASP A 225 11.21 -22.87 -15.07
CA ASP A 225 10.14 -23.84 -14.78
C ASP A 225 9.81 -24.00 -13.28
N THR A 226 10.56 -23.32 -12.41
CA THR A 226 10.32 -23.33 -10.96
C THR A 226 9.55 -22.12 -10.48
N ILE A 227 9.39 -21.07 -11.33
CA ILE A 227 8.80 -19.79 -10.98
C ILE A 227 7.34 -19.72 -11.44
N ALA A 228 6.42 -19.48 -10.52
CA ALA A 228 4.98 -19.41 -10.82
C ALA A 228 4.54 -18.00 -11.21
N ALA A 229 4.99 -16.98 -10.47
CA ALA A 229 4.54 -15.61 -10.69
C ALA A 229 5.57 -14.57 -10.19
N MET A 230 5.42 -13.34 -10.65
CA MET A 230 6.00 -12.15 -10.06
C MET A 230 4.92 -11.24 -9.50
N PHE A 231 5.08 -10.78 -8.25
CA PHE A 231 4.20 -9.81 -7.60
C PHE A 231 4.79 -8.42 -7.73
N VAL A 232 3.96 -7.45 -8.09
CA VAL A 232 4.34 -6.04 -8.24
C VAL A 232 3.31 -5.12 -7.63
N GLU A 233 3.76 -3.96 -7.17
CA GLU A 233 2.94 -2.78 -6.88
C GLU A 233 3.19 -1.77 -8.01
N ALA A 234 2.17 -1.11 -8.54
CA ALA A 234 2.32 -0.07 -9.56
C ALA A 234 3.21 1.10 -9.05
N VAL A 235 2.97 1.52 -7.81
CA VAL A 235 3.86 2.37 -7.01
C VAL A 235 4.19 1.61 -5.73
N MET A 236 5.45 1.45 -5.40
CA MET A 236 5.85 0.74 -4.18
C MET A 236 5.48 1.58 -2.96
N GLY A 237 4.37 1.25 -2.29
CA GLY A 237 3.78 2.07 -1.23
C GLY A 237 4.63 2.09 0.05
N ALA A 238 4.50 1.08 0.90
CA ALA A 238 5.18 1.01 2.20
C ALA A 238 6.71 0.94 2.09
N GLY A 239 7.24 0.51 0.96
CA GLY A 239 8.67 0.51 0.67
C GLY A 239 9.29 1.89 0.52
N GLY A 240 8.45 2.94 0.32
CA GLY A 240 8.95 4.32 0.20
C GLY A 240 8.10 5.26 -0.64
N ALA A 241 6.88 4.90 -1.04
CA ALA A 241 6.08 5.61 -2.03
C ALA A 241 6.90 5.91 -3.31
N MET A 242 7.54 4.87 -3.84
CA MET A 242 8.50 4.97 -4.94
C MET A 242 7.80 4.79 -6.28
N VAL A 243 7.93 5.80 -7.14
CA VAL A 243 7.45 5.79 -8.52
C VAL A 243 8.42 4.95 -9.37
N PRO A 244 7.93 4.01 -10.20
CA PRO A 244 8.78 3.23 -11.07
C PRO A 244 9.44 4.11 -12.14
N PRO A 245 10.67 3.78 -12.58
CA PRO A 245 11.31 4.48 -13.69
C PRO A 245 10.56 4.24 -15.00
N LYS A 246 10.72 5.15 -15.96
CA LYS A 246 10.08 5.06 -17.28
C LYS A 246 10.44 3.76 -18.00
N GLY A 247 9.44 3.09 -18.58
CA GLY A 247 9.61 1.85 -19.32
C GLY A 247 9.82 0.61 -18.46
N TYR A 248 9.74 0.71 -17.12
CA TYR A 248 9.99 -0.42 -16.21
C TYR A 248 9.02 -1.57 -16.44
N PHE A 249 7.71 -1.31 -16.39
CA PHE A 249 6.71 -2.37 -16.55
C PHE A 249 6.73 -2.98 -17.94
N GLU A 250 6.92 -2.19 -18.99
CA GLU A 250 7.08 -2.70 -20.35
C GLU A 250 8.26 -3.67 -20.45
N ALA A 251 9.41 -3.31 -19.87
CA ALA A 251 10.62 -4.12 -19.93
C ALA A 251 10.49 -5.44 -19.14
N ILE A 252 9.94 -5.41 -17.92
CA ILE A 252 9.80 -6.64 -17.11
C ILE A 252 8.71 -7.56 -17.65
N THR A 253 7.60 -7.01 -18.19
CA THR A 253 6.51 -7.82 -18.76
C THR A 253 7.01 -8.66 -19.93
N GLN A 254 7.82 -8.08 -20.83
CA GLN A 254 8.45 -8.83 -21.94
C GLN A 254 9.30 -10.01 -21.45
N VAL A 255 10.00 -9.85 -20.32
CA VAL A 255 10.78 -10.93 -19.72
C VAL A 255 9.86 -11.99 -19.12
N LEU A 256 8.82 -11.60 -18.39
CA LEU A 256 7.87 -12.56 -17.79
C LEU A 256 7.14 -13.37 -18.86
N ASP A 257 6.66 -12.72 -19.92
CA ASP A 257 5.99 -13.38 -21.05
C ASP A 257 6.87 -14.42 -21.72
N LYS A 258 8.16 -14.09 -21.94
CA LYS A 258 9.14 -14.99 -22.54
C LYS A 258 9.25 -16.33 -21.79
N TYR A 259 9.07 -16.35 -20.48
CA TYR A 259 9.18 -17.53 -19.63
C TYR A 259 7.84 -18.05 -19.10
N GLY A 260 6.72 -17.47 -19.55
CA GLY A 260 5.38 -17.86 -19.13
C GLY A 260 5.19 -17.73 -17.60
N ILE A 261 5.69 -16.65 -17.02
CA ILE A 261 5.58 -16.33 -15.58
C ILE A 261 4.44 -15.34 -15.41
N TYR A 262 3.44 -15.68 -14.59
CA TYR A 262 2.30 -14.80 -14.35
C TYR A 262 2.70 -13.49 -13.66
N LEU A 263 2.10 -12.37 -14.10
CA LEU A 263 2.21 -11.07 -13.44
C LEU A 263 1.01 -10.86 -12.51
N VAL A 264 1.26 -10.82 -11.21
CA VAL A 264 0.27 -10.51 -10.17
C VAL A 264 0.44 -9.07 -9.74
N ASP A 265 -0.59 -8.26 -9.95
CA ASP A 265 -0.61 -6.84 -9.62
C ASP A 265 -1.24 -6.61 -8.23
N ASP A 266 -0.48 -6.05 -7.33
CA ASP A 266 -0.95 -5.63 -6.01
C ASP A 266 -1.43 -4.18 -6.05
N GLU A 267 -2.71 -4.01 -6.37
CA GLU A 267 -3.41 -2.72 -6.43
C GLU A 267 -4.04 -2.31 -5.09
N VAL A 268 -3.60 -2.92 -4.01
CA VAL A 268 -4.12 -2.65 -2.67
C VAL A 268 -3.95 -1.18 -2.26
N ILE A 269 -2.89 -0.49 -2.72
CA ILE A 269 -2.69 0.95 -2.47
C ILE A 269 -3.10 1.80 -3.69
N CYS A 270 -2.70 1.41 -4.89
CA CYS A 270 -2.88 2.22 -6.09
C CYS A 270 -4.29 2.17 -6.67
N GLY A 271 -5.03 1.10 -6.43
CA GLY A 271 -6.39 0.91 -6.91
C GLY A 271 -7.37 2.00 -6.44
N PHE A 272 -8.38 2.20 -7.26
CA PHE A 272 -9.50 3.13 -7.02
C PHE A 272 -9.10 4.61 -6.95
N GLY A 273 -8.24 5.05 -7.90
CA GLY A 273 -8.07 6.46 -8.20
C GLY A 273 -6.78 7.11 -7.68
N ARG A 274 -5.94 6.41 -6.93
CA ARG A 274 -4.74 6.97 -6.28
C ARG A 274 -3.79 7.66 -7.26
N THR A 275 -3.62 7.09 -8.45
CA THR A 275 -2.76 7.63 -9.51
C THR A 275 -3.49 8.54 -10.50
N GLY A 276 -4.82 8.72 -10.33
CA GLY A 276 -5.70 9.45 -11.25
C GLY A 276 -6.45 8.55 -12.24
N ASN A 277 -6.06 7.29 -12.37
CA ASN A 277 -6.78 6.23 -13.08
C ASN A 277 -7.43 5.27 -12.09
N ALA A 278 -8.39 4.47 -12.52
CA ALA A 278 -9.04 3.49 -11.63
C ALA A 278 -8.01 2.54 -10.99
N PHE A 279 -6.99 2.13 -11.74
CA PHE A 279 -5.91 1.25 -11.30
C PHE A 279 -4.54 1.78 -11.72
N GLY A 280 -3.52 1.48 -10.95
CA GLY A 280 -2.14 1.89 -11.19
C GLY A 280 -1.55 1.29 -12.46
N CYS A 281 -1.92 0.06 -12.82
CA CYS A 281 -1.49 -0.60 -14.06
C CYS A 281 -1.92 0.20 -15.31
N GLN A 282 -3.05 0.91 -15.28
CA GLN A 282 -3.45 1.83 -16.35
C GLN A 282 -2.51 3.04 -16.47
N THR A 283 -1.97 3.52 -15.36
CA THR A 283 -1.05 4.65 -15.35
C THR A 283 0.29 4.30 -15.99
N TYR A 284 0.73 3.05 -15.84
CA TYR A 284 2.00 2.56 -16.36
C TYR A 284 1.86 1.61 -17.56
N ASN A 285 0.64 1.51 -18.11
CA ASN A 285 0.32 0.77 -19.34
C ASN A 285 0.84 -0.67 -19.36
N TYR A 286 0.50 -1.45 -18.32
CA TYR A 286 0.75 -2.89 -18.30
C TYR A 286 -0.54 -3.66 -17.96
N GLN A 287 -0.59 -4.92 -18.34
CA GLN A 287 -1.74 -5.80 -18.09
C GLN A 287 -1.32 -6.97 -17.22
N PRO A 288 -1.94 -7.15 -16.04
CA PRO A 288 -1.68 -8.28 -15.18
C PRO A 288 -2.51 -9.51 -15.58
N ASP A 289 -2.08 -10.71 -15.14
CA ASP A 289 -2.86 -11.95 -15.22
C ASP A 289 -3.84 -12.07 -14.04
N SER A 290 -3.54 -11.42 -12.93
CA SER A 290 -4.37 -11.38 -11.74
C SER A 290 -4.06 -10.14 -10.92
N MET A 291 -5.06 -9.67 -10.14
CA MET A 291 -4.95 -8.43 -9.37
C MET A 291 -5.49 -8.60 -7.95
N SER A 292 -4.80 -8.06 -6.95
CA SER A 292 -5.27 -7.96 -5.58
C SER A 292 -5.74 -6.54 -5.27
N ILE A 293 -6.94 -6.40 -4.70
CA ILE A 293 -7.55 -5.12 -4.32
C ILE A 293 -8.05 -5.13 -2.88
N ALA A 294 -8.00 -3.99 -2.20
CA ALA A 294 -8.48 -3.78 -0.82
C ALA A 294 -8.62 -2.27 -0.53
N LYS A 295 -8.50 -1.87 0.73
CA LYS A 295 -8.36 -0.46 1.18
C LYS A 295 -9.42 0.49 0.60
N ALA A 296 -9.06 1.23 -0.46
CA ALA A 296 -9.96 2.17 -1.11
C ALA A 296 -11.20 1.51 -1.74
N LEU A 297 -11.22 0.19 -1.89
CA LEU A 297 -12.40 -0.57 -2.32
C LEU A 297 -13.65 -0.24 -1.48
N SER A 298 -13.48 -0.04 -0.18
CA SER A 298 -14.55 0.37 0.75
C SER A 298 -14.29 1.72 1.42
N SER A 299 -13.30 2.48 0.94
CA SER A 299 -12.80 3.69 1.62
C SER A 299 -12.52 3.46 3.12
N ALA A 300 -12.11 2.23 3.49
CA ALA A 300 -11.84 1.78 4.86
C ALA A 300 -13.04 1.77 5.83
N TYR A 301 -14.27 2.01 5.36
CA TYR A 301 -15.45 1.97 6.22
C TYR A 301 -15.73 0.56 6.74
N LEU A 302 -15.50 -0.46 5.93
CA LEU A 302 -15.55 -1.87 6.36
C LEU A 302 -14.43 -2.69 5.70
N PRO A 303 -13.90 -3.72 6.39
CA PRO A 303 -12.89 -4.61 5.84
C PRO A 303 -13.44 -5.42 4.67
N ILE A 304 -12.79 -5.35 3.52
CA ILE A 304 -13.04 -6.19 2.35
C ILE A 304 -11.83 -6.14 1.43
N SER A 305 -11.56 -7.24 0.75
CA SER A 305 -10.58 -7.33 -0.33
C SER A 305 -11.04 -8.35 -1.37
N ALA A 306 -10.41 -8.33 -2.52
CA ALA A 306 -10.69 -9.32 -3.55
C ALA A 306 -9.44 -9.62 -4.39
N VAL A 307 -9.49 -10.79 -5.04
CA VAL A 307 -8.59 -11.23 -6.10
C VAL A 307 -9.40 -11.29 -7.39
N LEU A 308 -8.94 -10.58 -8.41
CA LEU A 308 -9.49 -10.61 -9.75
C LEU A 308 -8.64 -11.56 -10.60
N LEU A 309 -9.23 -12.59 -11.17
CA LEU A 309 -8.55 -13.64 -11.91
C LEU A 309 -8.88 -13.56 -13.40
N SER A 310 -7.87 -13.70 -14.27
CA SER A 310 -8.09 -13.81 -15.71
C SER A 310 -8.95 -15.04 -16.06
N PRO A 311 -9.62 -15.05 -17.24
CA PRO A 311 -10.41 -16.19 -17.68
C PRO A 311 -9.61 -17.49 -17.74
N GLU A 312 -8.36 -17.43 -18.19
CA GLU A 312 -7.45 -18.58 -18.26
C GLU A 312 -7.20 -19.21 -16.88
N LEU A 313 -6.86 -18.37 -15.88
CA LEU A 313 -6.65 -18.85 -14.51
C LEU A 313 -7.92 -19.47 -13.92
N VAL A 314 -9.08 -18.85 -14.19
CA VAL A 314 -10.38 -19.38 -13.75
C VAL A 314 -10.66 -20.75 -14.33
N GLU A 315 -10.46 -20.94 -15.65
CA GLU A 315 -10.67 -22.23 -16.33
C GLU A 315 -9.83 -23.32 -15.67
N ILE A 316 -8.52 -23.10 -15.49
CA ILE A 316 -7.61 -24.07 -14.86
C ILE A 316 -8.05 -24.41 -13.43
N ILE A 317 -8.44 -23.39 -12.65
CA ILE A 317 -8.86 -23.57 -11.25
C ILE A 317 -10.17 -24.34 -11.18
N GLU A 318 -11.14 -24.06 -12.05
CA GLU A 318 -12.44 -24.73 -12.06
C GLU A 318 -12.33 -26.19 -12.52
N GLU A 319 -11.57 -26.47 -13.57
CA GLU A 319 -11.31 -27.85 -14.02
C GLU A 319 -10.68 -28.71 -12.93
N GLU A 320 -9.66 -28.17 -12.25
CA GLU A 320 -9.01 -28.85 -11.14
C GLU A 320 -9.95 -29.02 -9.95
N ALA A 321 -10.74 -28.00 -9.61
CA ALA A 321 -11.73 -28.07 -8.53
C ALA A 321 -12.78 -29.17 -8.81
N VAL A 322 -13.24 -29.30 -10.05
CA VAL A 322 -14.13 -30.39 -10.45
C VAL A 322 -13.44 -31.76 -10.29
N ARG A 323 -12.18 -31.87 -10.74
CA ARG A 323 -11.40 -33.12 -10.66
C ARG A 323 -11.18 -33.62 -9.23
N ILE A 324 -10.95 -32.69 -8.25
CA ILE A 324 -10.68 -33.04 -6.85
C ILE A 324 -11.89 -32.89 -5.94
N GLY A 325 -13.07 -32.54 -6.47
CA GLY A 325 -14.34 -32.44 -5.74
C GLY A 325 -14.61 -31.13 -5.03
N GLY A 326 -13.82 -30.06 -5.29
CA GLY A 326 -14.07 -28.70 -4.78
C GLY A 326 -12.84 -27.82 -4.67
N LEU A 327 -13.06 -26.50 -4.62
CA LEU A 327 -12.03 -25.51 -4.29
C LEU A 327 -11.97 -25.32 -2.77
N TRP A 328 -11.02 -25.98 -2.11
CA TRP A 328 -10.91 -26.02 -0.65
C TRP A 328 -10.10 -24.84 -0.08
N HIS A 329 -10.50 -23.61 -0.47
CA HIS A 329 -9.91 -22.37 0.01
C HIS A 329 -10.96 -21.27 0.10
N ALA A 330 -11.15 -20.69 1.27
CA ALA A 330 -12.06 -19.56 1.52
C ALA A 330 -11.84 -18.99 2.92
N PHE A 331 -12.49 -17.87 3.20
CA PHE A 331 -12.56 -17.26 4.53
C PHE A 331 -14.03 -17.19 4.96
N THR A 332 -14.29 -17.33 6.26
CA THR A 332 -15.66 -17.27 6.81
C THR A 332 -16.41 -16.01 6.37
N TYR A 333 -15.72 -14.89 6.29
CA TYR A 333 -16.28 -13.60 5.94
C TYR A 333 -16.04 -13.18 4.47
N SER A 334 -15.65 -14.13 3.60
CA SER A 334 -15.56 -13.86 2.14
C SER A 334 -16.87 -13.27 1.63
N ALA A 335 -16.79 -12.12 0.94
CA ALA A 335 -17.94 -11.36 0.44
C ALA A 335 -18.98 -11.02 1.53
N HIS A 336 -18.56 -10.66 2.75
CA HIS A 336 -19.49 -10.26 3.81
C HIS A 336 -20.53 -9.26 3.29
N PRO A 337 -21.85 -9.54 3.40
CA PRO A 337 -22.86 -8.76 2.68
C PRO A 337 -22.85 -7.27 3.01
N VAL A 338 -22.57 -6.88 4.26
CA VAL A 338 -22.47 -5.47 4.66
C VAL A 338 -21.23 -4.81 4.06
N SER A 339 -20.08 -5.48 4.10
CA SER A 339 -18.86 -4.96 3.48
C SER A 339 -18.98 -4.84 1.97
N ALA A 340 -19.67 -5.80 1.32
CA ALA A 340 -19.93 -5.75 -0.12
C ALA A 340 -20.88 -4.59 -0.49
N ALA A 341 -21.94 -4.35 0.29
CA ALA A 341 -22.85 -3.23 0.07
C ALA A 341 -22.14 -1.87 0.24
N VAL A 342 -21.28 -1.74 1.25
CA VAL A 342 -20.46 -0.52 1.43
C VAL A 342 -19.46 -0.34 0.30
N ALA A 343 -18.81 -1.40 -0.15
CA ALA A 343 -17.90 -1.34 -1.29
C ALA A 343 -18.64 -0.91 -2.58
N LEU A 344 -19.80 -1.49 -2.87
CA LEU A 344 -20.65 -1.07 -3.99
C LEU A 344 -21.00 0.42 -3.92
N LYS A 345 -21.44 0.90 -2.74
CA LYS A 345 -21.75 2.32 -2.54
C LYS A 345 -20.48 3.18 -2.71
N THR A 346 -19.33 2.71 -2.28
CA THR A 346 -18.05 3.41 -2.48
C THR A 346 -17.75 3.57 -3.98
N LEU A 347 -17.89 2.49 -4.77
CA LEU A 347 -17.67 2.54 -6.21
C LEU A 347 -18.68 3.45 -6.93
N GLU A 348 -19.96 3.40 -6.53
CA GLU A 348 -20.99 4.33 -7.02
C GLU A 348 -20.61 5.79 -6.74
N LEU A 349 -20.12 6.10 -5.54
CA LEU A 349 -19.70 7.44 -5.17
C LEU A 349 -18.50 7.91 -5.98
N TYR A 350 -17.52 7.04 -6.26
CA TYR A 350 -16.39 7.37 -7.12
C TYR A 350 -16.84 7.78 -8.52
N GLU A 351 -17.78 7.04 -9.11
CA GLU A 351 -18.31 7.34 -10.44
C GLU A 351 -19.18 8.61 -10.42
N ARG A 352 -20.18 8.67 -9.55
CA ARG A 352 -21.13 9.78 -9.46
C ARG A 352 -20.48 11.13 -9.21
N ARG A 353 -19.37 11.14 -8.42
CA ARG A 353 -18.62 12.35 -8.05
C ARG A 353 -17.43 12.61 -8.96
N ASP A 354 -17.22 11.77 -9.97
CA ASP A 354 -16.01 11.80 -10.80
C ASP A 354 -14.72 11.93 -9.96
N THR A 355 -14.58 11.08 -8.94
CA THR A 355 -13.46 11.14 -7.99
C THR A 355 -12.12 11.01 -8.69
N PHE A 356 -12.01 10.16 -9.72
CA PHE A 356 -10.77 9.99 -10.47
C PHE A 356 -10.45 11.22 -11.33
N GLY A 357 -11.47 11.88 -11.90
CA GLY A 357 -11.32 13.17 -12.58
C GLY A 357 -10.89 14.28 -11.61
N HIS A 358 -11.45 14.29 -10.40
CA HIS A 358 -11.01 15.21 -9.36
C HIS A 358 -9.52 15.00 -9.03
N VAL A 359 -9.06 13.75 -8.85
CA VAL A 359 -7.63 13.45 -8.62
C VAL A 359 -6.77 13.98 -9.77
N ARG A 360 -7.14 13.70 -11.03
CA ARG A 360 -6.41 14.23 -12.20
C ARG A 360 -6.34 15.75 -12.20
N LYS A 361 -7.38 16.43 -11.72
CA LYS A 361 -7.43 17.89 -11.62
C LYS A 361 -6.49 18.44 -10.55
N VAL A 362 -6.46 17.86 -9.36
CA VAL A 362 -5.69 18.42 -8.22
C VAL A 362 -4.27 17.87 -8.12
N ALA A 363 -3.97 16.71 -8.74
CA ALA A 363 -2.65 16.09 -8.71
C ALA A 363 -1.53 16.99 -9.23
N PRO A 364 -1.67 17.79 -10.31
CA PRO A 364 -0.63 18.71 -10.73
C PRO A 364 -0.25 19.72 -9.65
N HIS A 365 -1.22 20.21 -8.88
CA HIS A 365 -0.98 21.13 -7.76
C HIS A 365 -0.24 20.42 -6.63
N PHE A 366 -0.69 19.22 -6.22
CA PHE A 366 -0.03 18.39 -5.22
C PHE A 366 1.44 18.10 -5.62
N LEU A 367 1.69 17.66 -6.84
CA LEU A 367 3.03 17.34 -7.35
C LEU A 367 3.93 18.58 -7.43
N LYS A 368 3.39 19.74 -7.81
CA LYS A 368 4.12 21.01 -7.79
C LYS A 368 4.58 21.37 -6.38
N ARG A 369 3.68 21.29 -5.38
CA ARG A 369 4.03 21.55 -3.98
C ARG A 369 5.05 20.52 -3.45
N LEU A 370 4.86 19.24 -3.77
CA LEU A 370 5.77 18.17 -3.38
C LEU A 370 7.18 18.39 -3.96
N THR A 371 7.29 18.63 -5.26
CA THR A 371 8.59 18.78 -5.93
C THR A 371 9.31 20.06 -5.52
N ALA A 372 8.61 21.12 -5.16
CA ALA A 372 9.19 22.34 -4.59
C ALA A 372 9.96 22.09 -3.29
N LEU A 373 9.60 21.04 -2.53
CA LEU A 373 10.35 20.67 -1.32
C LEU A 373 11.78 20.21 -1.58
N ARG A 374 12.17 19.97 -2.85
CA ARG A 374 13.57 19.70 -3.21
C ARG A 374 14.51 20.87 -2.89
N ASP A 375 13.98 22.09 -2.77
CA ASP A 375 14.73 23.28 -2.38
C ASP A 375 15.02 23.30 -0.87
N HIS A 376 14.27 22.54 -0.05
CA HIS A 376 14.51 22.45 1.38
C HIS A 376 15.84 21.73 1.66
N PRO A 377 16.68 22.23 2.60
CA PRO A 377 18.03 21.69 2.85
C PRO A 377 18.09 20.18 3.15
N LEU A 378 17.11 19.65 3.89
CA LEU A 378 17.05 18.22 4.24
C LEU A 378 16.53 17.30 3.12
N VAL A 379 15.82 17.83 2.11
CA VAL A 379 15.12 17.01 1.12
C VAL A 379 16.01 16.70 -0.08
N ALA A 380 16.42 15.47 -0.22
CA ALA A 380 17.29 15.01 -1.33
C ALA A 380 16.48 14.54 -2.55
N GLU A 381 15.33 13.92 -2.33
CA GLU A 381 14.38 13.53 -3.36
C GLU A 381 12.97 13.92 -2.93
N ALA A 382 12.16 14.31 -3.90
CA ALA A 382 10.73 14.48 -3.75
C ALA A 382 10.06 14.03 -5.05
N ASP A 383 9.29 12.95 -5.01
CA ASP A 383 8.69 12.33 -6.18
C ASP A 383 7.31 11.74 -5.85
N GLY A 384 6.44 11.64 -6.88
CA GLY A 384 5.09 11.13 -6.71
C GLY A 384 4.31 11.04 -8.01
N VAL A 385 3.11 10.48 -7.92
CA VAL A 385 2.14 10.39 -9.02
C VAL A 385 0.72 10.46 -8.46
N GLY A 386 -0.18 11.16 -9.15
CA GLY A 386 -1.54 11.37 -8.63
C GLY A 386 -1.51 12.03 -7.25
N LEU A 387 -2.10 11.39 -6.26
CA LEU A 387 -2.09 11.85 -4.86
C LEU A 387 -1.31 10.88 -3.94
N ILE A 388 -0.19 10.36 -4.41
CA ILE A 388 0.78 9.61 -3.61
C ILE A 388 2.19 10.10 -3.95
N GLY A 389 2.99 10.35 -2.92
CA GLY A 389 4.38 10.75 -3.08
C GLY A 389 5.14 10.69 -1.78
N ALA A 390 6.43 10.94 -1.86
CA ALA A 390 7.30 11.03 -0.69
C ALA A 390 8.44 12.00 -0.90
N VAL A 391 8.99 12.49 0.21
CA VAL A 391 10.31 13.11 0.25
C VAL A 391 11.29 12.16 0.93
N GLU A 392 12.55 12.18 0.50
CA GLU A 392 13.65 11.46 1.17
C GLU A 392 14.57 12.47 1.86
N LEU A 393 14.79 12.26 3.16
CA LEU A 393 15.64 13.13 3.96
C LEU A 393 17.10 12.66 3.87
N SER A 394 18.03 13.60 3.76
CA SER A 394 19.46 13.33 3.63
C SER A 394 20.30 14.39 4.29
N PRO A 395 21.41 14.02 4.96
CA PRO A 395 22.40 14.99 5.45
C PRO A 395 23.31 15.52 4.35
N ASP A 396 23.36 14.85 3.19
CA ASP A 396 24.18 15.25 2.05
C ASP A 396 23.49 14.84 0.74
N LYS A 397 22.74 15.79 0.19
CA LYS A 397 21.95 15.61 -1.03
C LYS A 397 22.82 15.29 -2.24
N LYS A 398 24.01 15.91 -2.33
CA LYS A 398 24.91 15.76 -3.48
C LYS A 398 25.46 14.35 -3.59
N ASN A 399 25.85 13.75 -2.46
CA ASN A 399 26.39 12.42 -2.41
C ASN A 399 25.31 11.35 -2.10
N ARG A 400 24.03 11.73 -2.07
CA ARG A 400 22.88 10.84 -1.78
C ARG A 400 23.08 10.06 -0.48
N ARG A 401 23.72 10.66 0.54
CA ARG A 401 24.01 10.00 1.80
C ARG A 401 22.75 9.82 2.64
N ASN A 402 22.57 8.66 3.23
CA ASN A 402 21.51 8.42 4.23
C ASN A 402 21.99 8.87 5.61
N PHE A 403 21.04 9.24 6.49
CA PHE A 403 21.31 9.25 7.92
C PHE A 403 21.55 7.83 8.43
N GLU A 404 22.30 7.71 9.53
CA GLU A 404 22.40 6.42 10.22
C GLU A 404 21.02 6.02 10.77
N PRO A 405 20.49 4.81 10.46
CA PRO A 405 19.15 4.41 10.87
C PRO A 405 18.87 4.53 12.37
N ALA A 406 19.88 4.33 13.20
CA ALA A 406 19.79 4.45 14.66
C ALA A 406 19.47 5.89 15.14
N ARG A 407 19.65 6.91 14.30
CA ARG A 407 19.32 8.31 14.60
C ARG A 407 17.81 8.57 14.50
N GLY A 408 17.08 7.79 13.72
CA GLY A 408 15.63 7.88 13.62
C GLY A 408 15.12 9.22 13.11
N VAL A 409 15.81 9.84 12.14
CA VAL A 409 15.48 11.19 11.65
C VAL A 409 14.08 11.24 11.08
N GLY A 410 13.67 10.24 10.28
CA GLY A 410 12.31 10.16 9.76
C GLY A 410 11.26 10.04 10.85
N ALA A 411 11.51 9.25 11.89
CA ALA A 411 10.59 9.13 13.02
C ALA A 411 10.46 10.45 13.79
N ARG A 412 11.57 11.18 13.95
CA ARG A 412 11.58 12.51 14.57
C ARG A 412 10.84 13.55 13.73
N CYS A 413 11.02 13.51 12.41
CA CYS A 413 10.26 14.33 11.46
C CYS A 413 8.75 14.07 11.59
N ASN A 414 8.35 12.80 11.63
CA ASN A 414 6.95 12.42 11.83
C ASN A 414 6.36 13.00 13.12
N GLN A 415 7.13 13.00 14.21
CA GLN A 415 6.71 13.60 15.48
C GLN A 415 6.53 15.14 15.35
N PHE A 416 7.48 15.84 14.73
CA PHE A 416 7.37 17.28 14.52
C PHE A 416 6.19 17.63 13.59
N CYS A 417 5.94 16.83 12.57
CA CYS A 417 4.75 16.98 11.73
C CYS A 417 3.45 16.83 12.55
N GLN A 418 3.40 15.86 13.45
CA GLN A 418 2.23 15.66 14.32
C GLN A 418 2.04 16.86 15.28
N GLU A 419 3.11 17.47 15.77
CA GLU A 419 3.05 18.71 16.58
C GLU A 419 2.46 19.89 15.78
N GLU A 420 2.74 19.94 14.46
CA GLU A 420 2.19 20.91 13.50
C GLU A 420 0.77 20.57 13.01
N GLY A 421 0.15 19.54 13.56
CA GLY A 421 -1.22 19.14 13.23
C GLY A 421 -1.35 18.44 11.89
N ILE A 422 -0.32 17.71 11.44
CA ILE A 422 -0.40 16.87 10.23
C ILE A 422 0.07 15.45 10.54
N ILE A 423 -0.68 14.46 10.06
CA ILE A 423 -0.31 13.06 10.15
C ILE A 423 0.34 12.64 8.82
N VAL A 424 1.61 12.27 8.90
CA VAL A 424 2.42 11.72 7.81
C VAL A 424 2.98 10.36 8.22
N ARG A 425 3.72 9.69 7.36
CA ARG A 425 4.34 8.41 7.70
C ARG A 425 5.82 8.38 7.33
N ALA A 426 6.66 8.17 8.34
CA ALA A 426 8.06 7.82 8.13
C ALA A 426 8.18 6.37 7.65
N LEU A 427 8.91 6.18 6.56
CA LEU A 427 9.21 4.91 5.92
C LEU A 427 10.73 4.64 5.95
N LEU A 428 11.14 3.50 5.40
CA LEU A 428 12.54 3.11 5.31
C LEU A 428 13.40 4.20 4.62
N SER A 429 14.65 4.37 5.08
CA SER A 429 15.61 5.38 4.57
C SER A 429 15.15 6.82 4.79
N ASP A 430 14.49 7.10 5.92
CA ASP A 430 13.97 8.42 6.29
C ASP A 430 13.11 9.08 5.19
N ARG A 431 12.37 8.26 4.44
CA ARG A 431 11.34 8.74 3.51
C ARG A 431 10.09 9.09 4.27
N ILE A 432 9.50 10.25 3.97
CA ILE A 432 8.24 10.70 4.56
C ILE A 432 7.19 10.68 3.45
N ALA A 433 6.21 9.80 3.61
CA ALA A 433 5.14 9.62 2.64
C ALA A 433 3.96 10.55 2.89
N LEU A 434 3.33 10.96 1.79
CA LEU A 434 2.12 11.76 1.71
C LEU A 434 1.14 11.05 0.75
N CYS A 435 -0.06 10.75 1.23
CA CYS A 435 -1.10 10.03 0.51
C CYS A 435 -2.49 10.42 1.02
N PRO A 436 -2.89 11.69 0.88
CA PRO A 436 -4.13 12.21 1.45
C PRO A 436 -5.37 11.51 0.88
N PRO A 437 -6.56 11.64 1.52
CA PRO A 437 -7.83 11.24 0.92
C PRO A 437 -8.00 11.82 -0.49
N LEU A 438 -8.65 11.07 -1.40
CA LEU A 438 -8.79 11.50 -2.80
C LEU A 438 -9.70 12.71 -2.98
N VAL A 439 -10.50 13.03 -1.97
CA VAL A 439 -11.42 14.18 -1.94
C VAL A 439 -10.75 15.48 -1.51
N ILE A 440 -9.44 15.47 -1.24
CA ILE A 440 -8.68 16.66 -0.82
C ILE A 440 -8.76 17.76 -1.89
N ARG A 441 -8.93 19.01 -1.47
CA ARG A 441 -9.02 20.19 -2.33
C ARG A 441 -7.71 20.95 -2.39
N GLU A 442 -7.54 21.82 -3.39
CA GLU A 442 -6.28 22.59 -3.59
C GLU A 442 -5.89 23.40 -2.34
N ASN A 443 -6.83 24.06 -1.69
CA ASN A 443 -6.56 24.82 -0.46
C ASN A 443 -6.15 23.91 0.72
N GLU A 444 -6.68 22.70 0.79
CA GLU A 444 -6.30 21.70 1.79
C GLU A 444 -4.93 21.09 1.47
N ILE A 445 -4.59 20.97 0.17
CA ILE A 445 -3.23 20.59 -0.29
C ILE A 445 -2.23 21.67 0.15
N ASP A 446 -2.55 22.94 -0.04
CA ASP A 446 -1.68 24.05 0.42
C ASP A 446 -1.47 23.99 1.93
N GLU A 447 -2.53 23.87 2.70
CA GLU A 447 -2.45 23.73 4.15
C GLU A 447 -1.64 22.50 4.59
N MET A 448 -1.82 21.37 3.90
CA MET A 448 -1.06 20.15 4.16
C MET A 448 0.45 20.38 3.99
N PHE A 449 0.86 20.97 2.87
CA PHE A 449 2.27 21.24 2.62
C PHE A 449 2.85 22.33 3.52
N ASP A 450 2.05 23.33 3.93
CA ASP A 450 2.48 24.37 4.88
C ASP A 450 2.74 23.78 6.27
N ARG A 451 1.83 22.92 6.78
CA ARG A 451 2.03 22.18 8.04
C ARG A 451 3.24 21.23 7.93
N PHE A 452 3.38 20.54 6.80
CA PHE A 452 4.50 19.62 6.55
C PHE A 452 5.84 20.37 6.51
N THR A 453 5.92 21.52 5.84
CA THR A 453 7.14 22.34 5.76
C THR A 453 7.59 22.81 7.15
N ARG A 454 6.67 23.25 8.03
CA ARG A 454 7.02 23.58 9.41
C ARG A 454 7.58 22.40 10.18
N GLY A 455 7.05 21.17 9.95
CA GLY A 455 7.61 19.95 10.51
C GLY A 455 9.02 19.65 10.00
N LEU A 456 9.29 19.89 8.70
CA LEU A 456 10.62 19.77 8.10
C LEU A 456 11.60 20.80 8.66
N ASP A 457 11.19 22.07 8.83
CA ASP A 457 12.02 23.13 9.42
C ASP A 457 12.45 22.76 10.84
N LYS A 458 11.51 22.32 11.69
CA LYS A 458 11.83 21.81 13.03
C LYS A 458 12.79 20.61 12.99
N THR A 459 12.63 19.74 12.00
CA THR A 459 13.52 18.59 11.81
C THR A 459 14.93 19.07 11.45
N LEU A 460 15.06 20.05 10.54
CA LEU A 460 16.34 20.64 10.15
C LEU A 460 17.06 21.26 11.36
N ASP A 461 16.35 22.04 12.17
CA ASP A 461 16.91 22.67 13.36
C ASP A 461 17.40 21.63 14.36
N TRP A 462 16.63 20.57 14.57
CA TRP A 462 17.03 19.46 15.44
C TRP A 462 18.25 18.72 14.88
N VAL A 463 18.28 18.39 13.57
CA VAL A 463 19.42 17.71 12.93
C VAL A 463 20.70 18.53 13.04
N LYS A 464 20.62 19.86 12.89
CA LYS A 464 21.77 20.77 13.11
C LYS A 464 22.22 20.79 14.57
N ALA A 465 21.29 20.86 15.52
CA ALA A 465 21.60 20.86 16.94
C ALA A 465 22.28 19.57 17.41
N GLU A 466 21.91 18.44 16.81
CA GLU A 466 22.52 17.11 17.07
C GLU A 466 23.83 16.89 16.29
N GLY A 467 24.26 17.82 15.44
CA GLY A 467 25.45 17.67 14.61
C GLY A 467 25.38 16.57 13.57
N LEU A 468 24.18 16.31 13.04
CA LEU A 468 23.92 15.25 12.05
C LEU A 468 23.95 15.75 10.60
N PHE A 469 24.05 17.06 10.41
CA PHE A 469 24.00 17.73 9.10
C PHE A 469 25.38 18.09 8.56
#